data_5245cbae66921ca9b4e17f74f9f47fa2
#
_entry.id   5245cbae66921ca9b4e17f74f9f47fa2
#
_cell.length_a   1.000
_cell.length_b   1.000
_cell.length_c   1.000
_cell.angle_alpha   90.00
_cell.angle_beta   90.00
_cell.angle_gamma   90.00
#
_symmetry.space_group_name_H-M   'P 1'
#
loop_
_entity.id
_entity.type
_entity.pdbx_description
1 polymer ?
#
loop_
_entity_poly.entity_id
_entity_poly.type
_entity_poly.pdbx_seq_one_letter_code
_entity_poly.pdbx_strand_id
1 'polypeptide(L)'
;MTKADFYHSIAGEYQTAYSDDPVILSFIDKALHYLPPHAHTLDMGCGTGNPLDIALAAAGHKVKGVDISPSMIEQVQTNVPNGTFVLQDMHSYQHPKTEPLDAVFNCRALFHHNRQRNEDCIRNWGRWLPRGGLLCMVVLTADDYNPAKIQEYDADGLFARVRRRFMGKDEIHMLPSRQGLKCLLKESGLEVVDEMEGLFVPPEWTDSDEAAQYCFIARKMSL
;
A
#
# COMPACT_ATOMS: atom_id res chain seq x y z
N MET A 1 -9.81 20.19 5.07
CA MET A 1 -9.31 19.02 5.82
C MET A 1 -8.25 18.34 4.97
N THR A 2 -7.03 18.23 5.45
CA THR A 2 -5.94 17.53 4.77
C THR A 2 -6.16 16.00 4.81
N LYS A 3 -5.38 15.23 4.04
CA LYS A 3 -5.41 13.75 4.15
C LYS A 3 -4.97 13.29 5.54
N ALA A 4 -3.95 13.91 6.12
CA ALA A 4 -3.52 13.62 7.50
C ALA A 4 -4.64 13.83 8.50
N ASP A 5 -5.37 14.97 8.44
CA ASP A 5 -6.51 15.23 9.34
C ASP A 5 -7.62 14.20 9.18
N PHE A 6 -7.89 13.78 7.94
CA PHE A 6 -8.90 12.77 7.66
C PHE A 6 -8.55 11.43 8.31
N TYR A 7 -7.38 10.89 8.04
CA TYR A 7 -6.94 9.62 8.63
C TYR A 7 -6.75 9.73 10.15
N HIS A 8 -6.36 10.90 10.65
CA HIS A 8 -6.33 11.15 12.10
C HIS A 8 -7.73 10.98 12.73
N SER A 9 -8.77 11.48 12.07
CA SER A 9 -10.14 11.43 12.60
C SER A 9 -10.80 10.05 12.55
N ILE A 10 -10.34 9.14 11.71
CA ILE A 10 -10.98 7.83 11.49
C ILE A 10 -10.15 6.62 11.95
N ALA A 11 -8.98 6.83 12.57
CA ALA A 11 -8.00 5.76 12.80
C ALA A 11 -8.58 4.51 13.51
N GLY A 12 -9.38 4.70 14.56
CA GLY A 12 -10.03 3.60 15.28
C GLY A 12 -11.11 2.89 14.46
N GLU A 13 -11.96 3.67 13.78
CA GLU A 13 -13.00 3.13 12.90
C GLU A 13 -12.39 2.39 11.71
N TYR A 14 -11.34 2.95 11.12
CA TYR A 14 -10.59 2.32 10.04
C TYR A 14 -10.01 0.97 10.48
N GLN A 15 -9.36 0.89 11.63
CA GLN A 15 -8.84 -0.37 12.15
C GLN A 15 -9.96 -1.39 12.33
N THR A 16 -11.08 -1.00 12.94
CA THR A 16 -12.23 -1.89 13.15
C THR A 16 -12.82 -2.42 11.85
N ALA A 17 -12.87 -1.58 10.81
CA ALA A 17 -13.48 -1.93 9.53
C ALA A 17 -12.60 -2.81 8.63
N TYR A 18 -11.27 -2.65 8.71
CA TYR A 18 -10.35 -3.17 7.71
C TYR A 18 -9.30 -4.17 8.21
N SER A 19 -9.23 -4.45 9.53
CA SER A 19 -8.28 -5.41 10.11
C SER A 19 -8.51 -6.85 9.67
N ASP A 20 -9.77 -7.20 9.42
CA ASP A 20 -10.17 -8.58 9.10
C ASP A 20 -10.45 -8.78 7.60
N ASP A 21 -9.89 -7.92 6.74
CA ASP A 21 -9.99 -8.06 5.29
C ASP A 21 -9.33 -9.38 4.83
N PRO A 22 -10.11 -10.37 4.36
CA PRO A 22 -9.60 -11.70 4.05
C PRO A 22 -8.61 -11.70 2.87
N VAL A 23 -8.73 -10.71 1.97
CA VAL A 23 -7.82 -10.57 0.83
C VAL A 23 -6.44 -10.15 1.32
N ILE A 24 -6.39 -9.16 2.23
CA ILE A 24 -5.14 -8.71 2.83
C ILE A 24 -4.52 -9.81 3.70
N LEU A 25 -5.31 -10.49 4.52
CA LEU A 25 -4.80 -11.60 5.34
C LEU A 25 -4.17 -12.70 4.48
N SER A 26 -4.85 -13.11 3.41
CA SER A 26 -4.31 -14.10 2.47
C SER A 26 -3.05 -13.60 1.73
N PHE A 27 -3.00 -12.31 1.41
CA PHE A 27 -1.82 -11.71 0.78
C PHE A 27 -0.62 -11.66 1.74
N ILE A 28 -0.85 -11.34 3.01
CA ILE A 28 0.19 -11.34 4.04
C ILE A 28 0.79 -12.75 4.18
N ASP A 29 -0.05 -13.78 4.32
CA ASP A 29 0.42 -15.16 4.39
C ASP A 29 1.30 -15.53 3.20
N LYS A 30 0.87 -15.15 2.01
CA LYS A 30 1.63 -15.37 0.78
C LYS A 30 2.97 -14.60 0.82
N ALA A 31 2.97 -13.32 1.17
CA ALA A 31 4.18 -12.49 1.20
C ALA A 31 5.22 -13.01 2.21
N LEU A 32 4.78 -13.51 3.36
CA LEU A 32 5.67 -14.09 4.37
C LEU A 32 6.51 -15.27 3.84
N HIS A 33 5.98 -16.06 2.89
CA HIS A 33 6.73 -17.16 2.28
C HIS A 33 7.86 -16.70 1.34
N TYR A 34 7.82 -15.46 0.85
CA TYR A 34 8.84 -14.89 -0.01
C TYR A 34 9.96 -14.17 0.76
N LEU A 35 9.72 -13.80 2.02
CA LEU A 35 10.67 -13.07 2.83
C LEU A 35 11.77 -13.98 3.38
N PRO A 36 13.03 -13.53 3.39
CA PRO A 36 14.09 -14.24 4.11
C PRO A 36 13.83 -14.17 5.63
N PRO A 37 14.38 -15.11 6.42
CA PRO A 37 14.30 -15.03 7.88
C PRO A 37 14.82 -13.67 8.40
N HIS A 38 14.09 -13.08 9.35
CA HIS A 38 14.45 -11.79 9.97
C HIS A 38 14.60 -10.64 8.95
N ALA A 39 13.84 -10.64 7.87
CA ALA A 39 13.86 -9.60 6.85
C ALA A 39 13.66 -8.20 7.45
N HIS A 40 14.32 -7.22 6.86
CA HIS A 40 14.07 -5.80 7.10
C HIS A 40 12.98 -5.31 6.16
N THR A 41 11.83 -4.97 6.71
CA THR A 41 10.65 -4.55 5.97
C THR A 41 10.34 -3.08 6.20
N LEU A 42 9.86 -2.40 5.17
CA LEU A 42 9.44 -1.00 5.20
C LEU A 42 8.00 -0.91 4.69
N ASP A 43 7.06 -0.54 5.57
CA ASP A 43 5.66 -0.29 5.18
C ASP A 43 5.39 1.19 4.93
N MET A 44 5.05 1.52 3.69
CA MET A 44 4.83 2.89 3.22
C MET A 44 3.33 3.21 3.24
N GLY A 45 2.91 3.96 4.25
CA GLY A 45 1.52 4.18 4.62
C GLY A 45 1.03 3.07 5.54
N CYS A 46 1.78 2.86 6.64
CA CYS A 46 1.56 1.73 7.53
C CYS A 46 0.24 1.79 8.32
N GLY A 47 -0.42 2.95 8.37
CA GLY A 47 -1.66 3.11 9.12
C GLY A 47 -1.49 2.67 10.57
N THR A 48 -2.42 1.86 11.06
CA THR A 48 -2.39 1.29 12.42
C THR A 48 -1.48 0.06 12.55
N GLY A 49 -0.86 -0.40 11.45
CA GLY A 49 -0.04 -1.62 11.40
C GLY A 49 -0.83 -2.93 11.47
N ASN A 50 -2.15 -2.85 11.60
CA ASN A 50 -3.04 -4.01 11.69
C ASN A 50 -3.75 -4.22 10.33
N PRO A 51 -3.61 -5.39 9.68
CA PRO A 51 -2.97 -6.62 10.16
C PRO A 51 -1.48 -6.80 9.76
N LEU A 52 -0.95 -6.01 8.81
CA LEU A 52 0.32 -6.29 8.13
C LEU A 52 1.52 -6.26 9.08
N ASP A 53 1.76 -5.13 9.73
CA ASP A 53 2.96 -4.95 10.57
C ASP A 53 2.95 -5.87 11.79
N ILE A 54 1.74 -6.15 12.34
CA ILE A 54 1.57 -7.15 13.40
C ILE A 54 2.04 -8.51 12.92
N ALA A 55 1.61 -8.95 11.74
CA ALA A 55 1.98 -10.25 11.19
C ALA A 55 3.47 -10.35 10.86
N LEU A 56 4.05 -9.29 10.27
CA LEU A 56 5.49 -9.21 10.00
C LEU A 56 6.32 -9.30 11.29
N ALA A 57 5.94 -8.55 12.32
CA ALA A 57 6.62 -8.58 13.62
C ALA A 57 6.48 -9.94 14.31
N ALA A 58 5.30 -10.56 14.27
CA ALA A 58 5.05 -11.89 14.82
C ALA A 58 5.88 -12.98 14.12
N ALA A 59 6.13 -12.83 12.81
CA ALA A 59 7.02 -13.70 12.04
C ALA A 59 8.52 -13.44 12.30
N GLY A 60 8.86 -12.47 13.15
CA GLY A 60 10.25 -12.17 13.55
C GLY A 60 11.00 -11.24 12.60
N HIS A 61 10.30 -10.55 11.72
CA HIS A 61 10.89 -9.55 10.82
C HIS A 61 11.14 -8.22 11.55
N LYS A 62 12.05 -7.41 11.01
CA LYS A 62 12.35 -6.05 11.47
C LYS A 62 11.43 -5.08 10.73
N VAL A 63 10.45 -4.55 11.46
CA VAL A 63 9.40 -3.70 10.88
C VAL A 63 9.75 -2.23 11.04
N LYS A 64 9.76 -1.51 9.93
CA LYS A 64 9.76 -0.05 9.88
C LYS A 64 8.54 0.41 9.11
N GLY A 65 7.82 1.40 9.63
CA GLY A 65 6.63 1.96 8.97
C GLY A 65 6.71 3.48 8.85
N VAL A 66 6.07 4.00 7.82
CA VAL A 66 5.95 5.46 7.57
C VAL A 66 4.47 5.78 7.35
N ASP A 67 3.95 6.76 8.09
CA ASP A 67 2.60 7.27 7.88
C ASP A 67 2.54 8.78 8.10
N ILE A 68 1.58 9.45 7.45
CA ILE A 68 1.38 10.90 7.54
C ILE A 68 0.49 11.30 8.73
N SER A 69 -0.23 10.35 9.32
CA SER A 69 -1.21 10.59 10.38
C SER A 69 -0.60 10.34 11.77
N PRO A 70 -0.61 11.35 12.67
CA PRO A 70 -0.12 11.16 14.04
C PRO A 70 -0.84 10.04 14.79
N SER A 71 -2.18 9.95 14.68
CA SER A 71 -2.96 8.92 15.37
C SER A 71 -2.69 7.50 14.83
N MET A 72 -2.39 7.37 13.53
CA MET A 72 -1.97 6.08 12.97
C MET A 72 -0.63 5.66 13.57
N ILE A 73 0.33 6.59 13.66
CA ILE A 73 1.63 6.33 14.28
C ILE A 73 1.52 5.94 15.76
N GLU A 74 0.67 6.63 16.53
CA GLU A 74 0.40 6.26 17.92
C GLU A 74 -0.17 4.84 18.07
N GLN A 75 -1.11 4.48 17.18
CA GLN A 75 -1.73 3.15 17.21
C GLN A 75 -0.73 2.05 16.77
N VAL A 76 0.02 2.26 15.69
CA VAL A 76 0.98 1.25 15.24
C VAL A 76 2.09 1.03 16.26
N GLN A 77 2.54 2.06 16.96
CA GLN A 77 3.51 1.93 18.05
C GLN A 77 2.98 1.07 19.22
N THR A 78 1.66 1.15 19.47
CA THR A 78 0.99 0.30 20.46
C THR A 78 0.87 -1.13 19.96
N ASN A 79 0.47 -1.31 18.70
CA ASN A 79 0.24 -2.61 18.08
C ASN A 79 1.54 -3.39 17.82
N VAL A 80 2.64 -2.68 17.53
CA VAL A 80 3.94 -3.26 17.18
C VAL A 80 5.06 -2.55 17.96
N PRO A 81 5.15 -2.78 19.28
CA PRO A 81 6.04 -2.01 20.18
C PRO A 81 7.55 -2.16 19.87
N ASN A 82 7.93 -3.21 19.15
CA ASN A 82 9.33 -3.45 18.74
C ASN A 82 9.62 -2.93 17.31
N GLY A 83 8.65 -2.32 16.62
CA GLY A 83 8.81 -1.68 15.31
C GLY A 83 9.40 -0.27 15.43
N THR A 84 9.79 0.28 14.30
CA THR A 84 10.25 1.68 14.19
C THR A 84 9.29 2.45 13.27
N PHE A 85 8.60 3.46 13.77
CA PHE A 85 7.59 4.18 13.01
C PHE A 85 7.92 5.67 12.90
N VAL A 86 7.73 6.23 11.69
CA VAL A 86 8.11 7.59 11.34
C VAL A 86 6.88 8.36 10.87
N LEU A 87 6.58 9.47 11.53
CA LEU A 87 5.56 10.42 11.08
C LEU A 87 6.11 11.25 9.93
N GLN A 88 5.79 10.85 8.70
CA GLN A 88 6.26 11.54 7.49
C GLN A 88 5.37 11.21 6.28
N ASP A 89 5.31 12.12 5.31
CA ASP A 89 4.70 11.86 4.00
C ASP A 89 5.60 10.88 3.21
N MET A 90 5.02 9.76 2.75
CA MET A 90 5.72 8.74 1.97
C MET A 90 6.39 9.29 0.71
N HIS A 91 5.88 10.39 0.14
CA HIS A 91 6.46 11.02 -1.05
C HIS A 91 7.75 11.78 -0.75
N SER A 92 7.93 12.24 0.48
CA SER A 92 9.14 12.95 0.92
C SER A 92 10.12 12.06 1.65
N TYR A 93 9.68 10.87 2.07
CA TYR A 93 10.54 9.93 2.77
C TYR A 93 11.66 9.42 1.85
N GLN A 94 12.85 9.30 2.40
CA GLN A 94 14.02 8.71 1.74
C GLN A 94 14.58 7.61 2.62
N HIS A 95 14.64 6.39 2.09
CA HIS A 95 15.26 5.29 2.82
C HIS A 95 16.78 5.48 2.90
N PRO A 96 17.37 5.43 4.11
CA PRO A 96 18.82 5.60 4.26
C PRO A 96 19.57 4.44 3.58
N LYS A 97 20.55 4.74 2.73
CA LYS A 97 21.34 3.73 2.02
C LYS A 97 22.15 2.80 2.94
N THR A 98 22.36 3.20 4.17
CA THR A 98 23.09 2.43 5.20
C THR A 98 22.20 1.46 5.96
N GLU A 99 20.88 1.56 5.84
CA GLU A 99 19.94 0.66 6.47
C GLU A 99 19.62 -0.51 5.53
N PRO A 100 19.63 -1.76 6.02
CA PRO A 100 19.23 -2.90 5.20
C PRO A 100 17.75 -2.84 4.86
N LEU A 101 17.39 -3.35 3.67
CA LEU A 101 16.02 -3.40 3.19
C LEU A 101 15.83 -4.65 2.32
N ASP A 102 14.95 -5.54 2.74
CA ASP A 102 14.61 -6.75 2.00
C ASP A 102 13.28 -6.62 1.27
N ALA A 103 12.33 -5.88 1.85
CA ALA A 103 11.03 -5.67 1.23
C ALA A 103 10.43 -4.29 1.55
N VAL A 104 9.72 -3.73 0.55
CA VAL A 104 8.82 -2.58 0.72
C VAL A 104 7.39 -3.08 0.58
N PHE A 105 6.54 -2.68 1.52
CA PHE A 105 5.10 -2.91 1.49
C PHE A 105 4.35 -1.61 1.25
N ASN A 106 3.22 -1.70 0.57
CA ASN A 106 2.23 -0.63 0.49
C ASN A 106 0.84 -1.26 0.30
N CYS A 107 0.02 -1.21 1.34
CA CYS A 107 -1.31 -1.78 1.33
C CYS A 107 -2.36 -0.67 1.28
N ARG A 108 -2.96 -0.43 0.10
CA ARG A 108 -4.05 0.53 -0.13
C ARG A 108 -3.72 2.00 0.22
N ALA A 109 -2.46 2.36 0.40
CA ALA A 109 -2.06 3.69 0.85
C ALA A 109 -1.59 4.62 -0.28
N LEU A 110 -1.18 4.09 -1.43
CA LEU A 110 -0.76 4.89 -2.59
C LEU A 110 -1.97 5.61 -3.24
N PHE A 111 -1.98 6.00 -4.41
CA PHE A 111 -3.09 6.48 -5.29
C PHE A 111 -4.02 7.60 -4.77
N HIS A 112 -3.71 8.22 -3.62
CA HIS A 112 -4.41 9.39 -3.10
C HIS A 112 -3.91 10.72 -3.69
N HIS A 113 -2.92 10.67 -4.56
CA HIS A 113 -2.24 11.82 -5.17
C HIS A 113 -2.37 11.80 -6.69
N ASN A 114 -1.73 12.77 -7.34
CA ASN A 114 -1.65 12.76 -8.80
C ASN A 114 -0.73 11.64 -9.31
N ARG A 115 -0.86 11.32 -10.58
CA ARG A 115 -0.12 10.24 -11.24
C ARG A 115 1.39 10.33 -11.02
N GLN A 116 1.99 11.51 -11.27
CA GLN A 116 3.44 11.69 -11.16
C GLN A 116 3.96 11.31 -9.77
N ARG A 117 3.30 11.76 -8.71
CA ARG A 117 3.69 11.42 -7.34
C ARG A 117 3.57 9.93 -7.05
N ASN A 118 2.53 9.29 -7.54
CA ASN A 118 2.33 7.84 -7.37
C ASN A 118 3.43 7.05 -8.09
N GLU A 119 3.75 7.44 -9.32
CA GLU A 119 4.83 6.83 -10.09
C GLU A 119 6.21 7.04 -9.43
N ASP A 120 6.48 8.25 -8.92
CA ASP A 120 7.73 8.56 -8.23
C ASP A 120 7.94 7.71 -6.97
N CYS A 121 6.88 7.40 -6.23
CA CYS A 121 6.94 6.47 -5.11
C CYS A 121 7.42 5.09 -5.56
N ILE A 122 6.78 4.49 -6.55
CA ILE A 122 7.14 3.14 -7.04
C ILE A 122 8.56 3.12 -7.60
N ARG A 123 8.96 4.15 -8.36
CA ARG A 123 10.33 4.27 -8.88
C ARG A 123 11.36 4.39 -7.75
N ASN A 124 11.05 5.16 -6.69
CA ASN A 124 11.93 5.30 -5.53
C ASN A 124 12.06 3.98 -4.78
N TRP A 125 10.94 3.30 -4.50
CA TRP A 125 10.96 2.00 -3.82
C TRP A 125 11.76 0.97 -4.61
N GLY A 126 11.61 0.94 -5.95
CA GLY A 126 12.42 0.10 -6.82
C GLY A 126 13.93 0.43 -6.78
N ARG A 127 14.30 1.71 -6.55
CA ARG A 127 15.71 2.12 -6.40
C ARG A 127 16.30 1.76 -5.04
N TRP A 128 15.48 1.76 -3.97
CA TRP A 128 15.96 1.42 -2.63
C TRP A 128 16.18 -0.08 -2.46
N LEU A 129 15.39 -0.88 -3.13
CA LEU A 129 15.47 -2.34 -3.06
C LEU A 129 16.77 -2.86 -3.68
N PRO A 130 17.50 -3.72 -2.97
CA PRO A 130 18.62 -4.46 -3.55
C PRO A 130 18.13 -5.49 -4.58
N ARG A 131 19.05 -6.07 -5.36
CA ARG A 131 18.72 -7.21 -6.20
C ARG A 131 18.10 -8.33 -5.38
N GLY A 132 16.97 -8.85 -5.84
CA GLY A 132 16.23 -9.89 -5.14
C GLY A 132 15.25 -9.36 -4.08
N GLY A 133 15.36 -8.08 -3.69
CA GLY A 133 14.42 -7.42 -2.77
C GLY A 133 13.01 -7.35 -3.35
N LEU A 134 12.01 -7.22 -2.50
CA LEU A 134 10.60 -7.37 -2.86
C LEU A 134 9.83 -6.06 -2.73
N LEU A 135 8.93 -5.80 -3.68
CA LEU A 135 7.85 -4.83 -3.56
C LEU A 135 6.53 -5.59 -3.45
N CYS A 136 5.86 -5.47 -2.31
CA CYS A 136 4.62 -6.15 -1.99
C CYS A 136 3.48 -5.12 -1.90
N MET A 137 2.49 -5.19 -2.79
CA MET A 137 1.46 -4.17 -2.85
C MET A 137 0.05 -4.76 -2.89
N VAL A 138 -0.88 -4.09 -2.22
CA VAL A 138 -2.31 -4.24 -2.38
C VAL A 138 -2.84 -2.93 -2.96
N VAL A 139 -3.35 -2.99 -4.18
CA VAL A 139 -3.78 -1.81 -4.95
C VAL A 139 -5.19 -1.97 -5.48
N LEU A 140 -5.80 -0.84 -5.79
CA LEU A 140 -7.02 -0.79 -6.59
C LEU A 140 -6.62 -0.38 -8.00
N THR A 141 -7.17 -1.03 -9.01
CA THR A 141 -6.91 -0.70 -10.40
C THR A 141 -8.16 -0.13 -11.08
N ALA A 142 -7.97 0.71 -12.09
CA ALA A 142 -9.09 1.30 -12.83
C ALA A 142 -9.91 0.23 -13.56
N ASP A 143 -9.25 -0.86 -13.99
CA ASP A 143 -9.89 -1.96 -14.71
C ASP A 143 -10.94 -2.71 -13.87
N ASP A 144 -10.79 -2.69 -12.56
CA ASP A 144 -11.65 -3.43 -11.63
C ASP A 144 -12.81 -2.58 -11.09
N TYR A 145 -12.88 -1.32 -11.48
CA TYR A 145 -13.94 -0.41 -11.04
C TYR A 145 -15.16 -0.44 -11.98
N ASN A 146 -16.34 -0.19 -11.40
CA ASN A 146 -17.53 0.08 -12.17
C ASN A 146 -17.27 1.24 -13.15
N PRO A 147 -17.41 1.04 -14.46
CA PRO A 147 -17.16 2.07 -15.48
C PRO A 147 -17.90 3.40 -15.21
N ALA A 148 -19.08 3.36 -14.59
CA ALA A 148 -19.83 4.56 -14.22
C ALA A 148 -19.14 5.45 -13.17
N LYS A 149 -18.14 4.93 -12.44
CA LYS A 149 -17.33 5.67 -11.47
C LYS A 149 -16.04 6.22 -12.06
N ILE A 150 -15.67 5.81 -13.26
CA ILE A 150 -14.50 6.32 -13.98
C ILE A 150 -14.90 7.67 -14.59
N GLN A 151 -14.19 8.72 -14.20
CA GLN A 151 -14.45 10.07 -14.74
C GLN A 151 -13.73 10.28 -16.07
N GLU A 152 -12.46 9.93 -16.12
CA GLU A 152 -11.61 10.07 -17.30
C GLU A 152 -10.38 9.18 -17.19
N TYR A 153 -9.86 8.76 -18.34
CA TYR A 153 -8.51 8.18 -18.45
C TYR A 153 -7.51 9.26 -18.86
N ASP A 154 -6.26 9.09 -18.43
CA ASP A 154 -5.15 9.88 -18.96
C ASP A 154 -4.99 9.60 -20.47
N ALA A 155 -4.32 10.51 -21.17
CA ALA A 155 -4.18 10.45 -22.62
C ALA A 155 -3.55 9.16 -23.17
N ASP A 156 -2.77 8.48 -22.35
CA ASP A 156 -2.14 7.18 -22.68
C ASP A 156 -2.95 5.96 -22.23
N GLY A 157 -4.07 6.17 -21.53
CA GLY A 157 -4.94 5.11 -21.02
C GLY A 157 -4.37 4.29 -19.85
N LEU A 158 -3.22 4.69 -19.30
CA LEU A 158 -2.53 3.92 -18.26
C LEU A 158 -2.99 4.25 -16.84
N PHE A 159 -3.66 5.38 -16.66
CA PHE A 159 -4.25 5.81 -15.39
C PHE A 159 -5.65 6.37 -15.62
N ALA A 160 -6.50 6.31 -14.59
CA ALA A 160 -7.83 6.88 -14.61
C ALA A 160 -8.16 7.61 -13.31
N ARG A 161 -8.94 8.67 -13.42
CA ARG A 161 -9.60 9.34 -12.29
C ARG A 161 -10.89 8.60 -11.96
N VAL A 162 -10.94 8.03 -10.76
CA VAL A 162 -12.05 7.20 -10.30
C VAL A 162 -12.70 7.84 -9.09
N ARG A 163 -14.02 8.04 -9.14
CA ARG A 163 -14.80 8.48 -7.97
C ARG A 163 -15.04 7.29 -7.06
N ARG A 164 -14.72 7.47 -5.79
CA ARG A 164 -14.87 6.45 -4.77
C ARG A 164 -15.57 7.00 -3.54
N ARG A 165 -16.50 6.22 -2.98
CA ARG A 165 -17.03 6.45 -1.64
C ARG A 165 -16.15 5.73 -0.62
N PHE A 166 -15.65 6.44 0.39
CA PHE A 166 -14.75 5.88 1.40
C PHE A 166 -14.93 6.57 2.75
N MET A 167 -15.31 5.79 3.77
CA MET A 167 -15.55 6.25 5.14
C MET A 167 -16.42 7.52 5.16
N GLY A 168 -17.58 7.44 4.51
CA GLY A 168 -18.55 8.52 4.46
C GLY A 168 -18.19 9.70 3.55
N LYS A 169 -17.11 9.62 2.76
CA LYS A 169 -16.68 10.70 1.86
C LYS A 169 -16.56 10.26 0.41
N ASP A 170 -16.92 11.18 -0.48
CA ASP A 170 -16.59 11.03 -1.90
C ASP A 170 -15.17 11.54 -2.15
N GLU A 171 -14.35 10.70 -2.72
CA GLU A 171 -12.97 11.00 -3.09
C GLU A 171 -12.71 10.69 -4.56
N ILE A 172 -11.73 11.39 -5.13
CA ILE A 172 -11.20 11.09 -6.46
C ILE A 172 -9.83 10.48 -6.28
N HIS A 173 -9.67 9.26 -6.78
CA HIS A 173 -8.42 8.54 -6.77
C HIS A 173 -7.84 8.50 -8.19
N MET A 174 -6.52 8.60 -8.28
CA MET A 174 -5.79 8.39 -9.51
C MET A 174 -5.29 6.95 -9.51
N LEU A 175 -6.05 6.05 -10.15
CA LEU A 175 -5.77 4.61 -10.16
C LEU A 175 -5.06 4.21 -11.46
N PRO A 176 -4.04 3.36 -11.40
CA PRO A 176 -3.44 2.77 -12.59
C PRO A 176 -4.41 1.77 -13.23
N SER A 177 -4.32 1.60 -14.54
CA SER A 177 -4.75 0.36 -15.18
C SER A 177 -3.75 -0.76 -14.82
N ARG A 178 -4.15 -2.02 -14.95
CA ARG A 178 -3.23 -3.16 -14.75
C ARG A 178 -2.04 -3.07 -15.70
N GLN A 179 -2.30 -2.64 -16.94
CA GLN A 179 -1.22 -2.41 -17.92
C GLN A 179 -0.29 -1.28 -17.47
N GLY A 180 -0.84 -0.15 -17.00
CA GLY A 180 -0.05 0.98 -16.51
C GLY A 180 0.83 0.60 -15.33
N LEU A 181 0.29 -0.18 -14.41
CA LEU A 181 1.05 -0.67 -13.26
C LEU A 181 2.20 -1.62 -13.69
N LYS A 182 1.92 -2.58 -14.58
CA LYS A 182 2.94 -3.51 -15.11
C LYS A 182 4.05 -2.77 -15.86
N CYS A 183 3.72 -1.76 -16.65
CA CYS A 183 4.71 -0.91 -17.33
C CYS A 183 5.60 -0.19 -16.31
N LEU A 184 5.00 0.45 -15.30
CA LEU A 184 5.72 1.19 -14.27
C LEU A 184 6.65 0.30 -13.44
N LEU A 185 6.20 -0.90 -13.07
CA LEU A 185 7.02 -1.89 -12.37
C LEU A 185 8.23 -2.28 -13.22
N LYS A 186 8.02 -2.61 -14.50
CA LYS A 186 9.10 -2.96 -15.42
C LYS A 186 10.12 -1.85 -15.58
N GLU A 187 9.68 -0.60 -15.76
CA GLU A 187 10.55 0.59 -15.83
C GLU A 187 11.34 0.80 -14.53
N SER A 188 10.80 0.36 -13.39
CA SER A 188 11.44 0.43 -12.07
C SER A 188 12.40 -0.75 -11.81
N GLY A 189 12.58 -1.66 -12.79
CA GLY A 189 13.39 -2.87 -12.67
C GLY A 189 12.77 -3.91 -11.74
N LEU A 190 11.44 -3.96 -11.68
CA LEU A 190 10.66 -4.89 -10.86
C LEU A 190 9.88 -5.84 -11.78
N GLU A 191 9.88 -7.12 -11.45
CA GLU A 191 9.12 -8.16 -12.14
C GLU A 191 8.15 -8.81 -11.18
N VAL A 192 6.86 -8.89 -11.56
CA VAL A 192 5.83 -9.57 -10.77
C VAL A 192 6.13 -11.06 -10.75
N VAL A 193 6.32 -11.62 -9.57
CA VAL A 193 6.63 -13.04 -9.35
C VAL A 193 5.44 -13.80 -8.76
N ASP A 194 4.49 -13.11 -8.17
CA ASP A 194 3.24 -13.69 -7.67
C ASP A 194 2.14 -12.62 -7.66
N GLU A 195 0.91 -13.03 -7.92
CA GLU A 195 -0.25 -12.13 -7.89
C GLU A 195 -1.50 -12.87 -7.41
N MET A 196 -2.44 -12.12 -6.83
CA MET A 196 -3.76 -12.59 -6.47
C MET A 196 -4.77 -11.45 -6.51
N GLU A 197 -6.03 -11.80 -6.55
CA GLU A 197 -7.15 -10.86 -6.57
C GLU A 197 -8.19 -11.25 -5.54
N GLY A 198 -8.96 -10.28 -5.11
CA GLY A 198 -10.11 -10.53 -4.26
C GLY A 198 -11.00 -9.30 -4.11
N LEU A 199 -12.24 -9.54 -3.74
CA LEU A 199 -13.20 -8.50 -3.43
C LEU A 199 -13.35 -8.40 -1.92
N PHE A 200 -13.16 -7.20 -1.39
CA PHE A 200 -13.50 -6.86 -0.02
C PHE A 200 -14.74 -5.97 0.01
N VAL A 201 -15.72 -6.38 0.80
CA VAL A 201 -16.93 -5.60 1.05
C VAL A 201 -16.84 -5.03 2.47
N PRO A 202 -16.55 -3.73 2.61
CA PRO A 202 -16.50 -3.09 3.92
C PRO A 202 -17.84 -3.19 4.66
N PRO A 203 -17.86 -3.16 6.01
CA PRO A 203 -19.10 -3.09 6.78
C PRO A 203 -19.96 -1.89 6.35
N GLU A 204 -21.29 -2.06 6.26
CA GLU A 204 -22.23 -1.02 5.80
C GLU A 204 -22.07 0.31 6.55
N TRP A 205 -21.80 0.27 7.85
CA TRP A 205 -21.64 1.48 8.67
C TRP A 205 -20.46 2.36 8.23
N THR A 206 -19.52 1.84 7.45
CA THR A 206 -18.39 2.62 6.91
C THR A 206 -18.80 3.54 5.78
N ASP A 207 -19.95 3.34 5.18
CA ASP A 207 -20.40 4.06 3.97
C ASP A 207 -19.26 4.14 2.94
N SER A 208 -18.79 2.94 2.55
CA SER A 208 -17.64 2.76 1.65
C SER A 208 -18.00 1.86 0.47
N ASP A 209 -17.43 2.14 -0.69
CA ASP A 209 -17.51 1.23 -1.84
C ASP A 209 -16.78 -0.08 -1.58
N GLU A 210 -17.24 -1.13 -2.22
CA GLU A 210 -16.49 -2.38 -2.37
C GLU A 210 -15.11 -2.12 -2.96
N ALA A 211 -14.15 -2.95 -2.58
CA ALA A 211 -12.77 -2.85 -3.03
C ALA A 211 -12.33 -4.14 -3.74
N ALA A 212 -12.37 -4.13 -5.06
CA ALA A 212 -11.70 -5.15 -5.85
C ALA A 212 -10.19 -4.89 -5.75
N GLN A 213 -9.50 -5.79 -5.07
CA GLN A 213 -8.08 -5.64 -4.75
C GLN A 213 -7.23 -6.50 -5.68
N TYR A 214 -6.24 -5.89 -6.29
CA TYR A 214 -5.16 -6.56 -6.99
C TYR A 214 -3.92 -6.53 -6.09
N CYS A 215 -3.46 -7.71 -5.71
CA CYS A 215 -2.32 -7.88 -4.83
C CYS A 215 -1.17 -8.51 -5.62
N PHE A 216 0.04 -8.02 -5.44
CA PHE A 216 1.20 -8.61 -6.12
C PHE A 216 2.47 -8.53 -5.28
N ILE A 217 3.36 -9.46 -5.57
CA ILE A 217 4.75 -9.48 -5.11
C ILE A 217 5.62 -9.30 -6.34
N ALA A 218 6.40 -8.23 -6.38
CA ALA A 218 7.36 -7.98 -7.45
C ALA A 218 8.79 -8.04 -6.91
N ARG A 219 9.69 -8.66 -7.67
CA ARG A 219 11.09 -8.84 -7.28
C ARG A 219 11.98 -7.87 -8.05
N LYS A 220 12.93 -7.25 -7.35
CA LYS A 220 13.96 -6.44 -7.98
C LYS A 220 14.91 -7.31 -8.78
N MET A 221 14.91 -7.07 -10.08
CA MET A 221 15.82 -7.74 -11.02
C MET A 221 17.17 -7.01 -11.04
N SER A 222 18.20 -7.67 -11.55
CA SER A 222 19.44 -6.96 -11.87
C SER A 222 19.18 -6.01 -13.05
N LEU A 223 19.63 -4.78 -12.92
CA LEU A 223 19.86 -3.97 -14.10
C LEU A 223 20.95 -4.59 -14.97
#